data_e3f722a4550b99606fd62cfd84a7d7ec
#
_entry.id   e3f722a4550b99606fd62cfd84a7d7ec
#
_cell.length_a   1.000
_cell.length_b   1.000
_cell.length_c   1.000
_cell.angle_alpha   90.00
_cell.angle_beta   90.00
_cell.angle_gamma   90.00
#
_symmetry.space_group_name_H-M   'P 1'
#
loop_
_entity.id
_entity.type
_entity.pdbx_description
1 polymer ?
#
loop_
_entity_poly.entity_id
_entity_poly.type
_entity_poly.pdbx_seq_one_letter_code
_entity_poly.pdbx_strand_id
1 'polypeptide(L)'
;GRHTCMNAMLSQDHNKLDSEFIYFCILGMVKEDAFVSISFVQERISRQFNYKASYRKVWKAKQKVISRVFGDWEDSYDLLPRWLDRLEYCQIVSNNVVDAHFYKFHRVFWTFKPICDAFNYTKPIIQIDGTFLYGKYRGTLLIVTTQDDNARVLPIAFTVVDGETFSDWSWFLSNIHSIKSAVVNQNNGWQPPYGYHVYYIRHIASNFNHWFKNVKLKEELIRIDYTTCKHKFVRRLEQFREISSEIRWWIDGISLEKWSLAHNDEGRRYSHMTINLSEARNKILKGARNLPITTLVKCTYVRLVEYLVQRLGQANAELAIGQRYCRNLIDVMHNNQ
;
A
#
# COMPACT_ATOMS: atom_id res chain seq x y z
N GLY A 1 -48.58 35.22 16.43
CA GLY A 1 -47.49 34.80 17.24
C GLY A 1 -46.27 34.56 16.35
N ARG A 2 -45.16 35.27 16.54
CA ARG A 2 -43.88 35.00 15.85
C ARG A 2 -43.36 33.64 16.29
N HIS A 3 -43.15 32.69 15.35
CA HIS A 3 -42.50 31.43 15.62
C HIS A 3 -41.04 31.64 16.02
N THR A 4 -40.70 31.32 17.25
CA THR A 4 -39.32 31.41 17.83
C THR A 4 -38.56 30.10 17.79
N CYS A 5 -38.94 29.13 16.96
CA CYS A 5 -38.20 27.88 16.82
C CYS A 5 -37.11 27.99 15.75
N MET A 6 -36.14 28.85 15.99
CA MET A 6 -34.85 28.72 15.29
C MET A 6 -33.93 27.83 16.10
N ASN A 7 -34.04 26.54 15.91
CA ASN A 7 -32.91 25.67 16.23
C ASN A 7 -31.78 25.98 15.23
N ALA A 8 -30.70 26.54 15.71
CA ALA A 8 -29.58 26.99 14.89
C ALA A 8 -28.88 25.83 14.12
N MET A 9 -29.17 24.59 14.45
CA MET A 9 -28.67 23.42 13.73
C MET A 9 -29.83 22.46 13.39
N LEU A 10 -29.91 22.07 12.13
CA LEU A 10 -30.79 20.99 11.68
C LEU A 10 -30.31 19.66 12.25
N SER A 11 -31.23 18.82 12.74
CA SER A 11 -30.88 17.51 13.29
C SER A 11 -30.24 16.61 12.23
N GLN A 12 -29.39 15.66 12.66
CA GLN A 12 -28.70 14.69 11.75
C GLN A 12 -29.68 13.85 10.91
N ASP A 13 -30.94 13.71 11.35
CA ASP A 13 -31.96 12.89 10.72
C ASP A 13 -33.00 13.68 9.91
N HIS A 14 -32.68 14.92 9.55
CA HIS A 14 -33.60 15.72 8.74
C HIS A 14 -33.81 15.07 7.36
N ASN A 15 -35.07 14.70 7.06
CA ASN A 15 -35.43 13.92 5.86
C ASN A 15 -35.10 14.61 4.53
N LYS A 16 -35.07 15.96 4.51
CA LYS A 16 -34.75 16.76 3.29
C LYS A 16 -33.25 16.80 2.96
N LEU A 17 -32.38 16.39 3.89
CA LEU A 17 -30.93 16.37 3.70
C LEU A 17 -30.46 14.92 3.64
N ASP A 18 -30.91 14.24 2.62
CA ASP A 18 -30.58 12.84 2.33
C ASP A 18 -29.26 12.71 1.55
N SER A 19 -28.91 11.48 1.20
CA SER A 19 -27.71 11.22 0.42
C SER A 19 -27.77 11.75 -1.01
N GLU A 20 -28.98 11.99 -1.55
CA GLU A 20 -29.19 12.53 -2.89
C GLU A 20 -28.86 14.04 -2.92
N PHE A 21 -29.36 14.79 -1.97
CA PHE A 21 -28.99 16.20 -1.83
C PHE A 21 -27.47 16.37 -1.66
N ILE A 22 -26.87 15.55 -0.78
CA ILE A 22 -25.42 15.58 -0.57
C ILE A 22 -24.67 15.23 -1.85
N TYR A 23 -25.15 14.26 -2.64
CA TYR A 23 -24.59 13.89 -3.95
C TYR A 23 -24.46 15.10 -4.87
N PHE A 24 -25.52 15.89 -5.03
CA PHE A 24 -25.46 17.11 -5.88
C PHE A 24 -24.48 18.13 -5.34
N CYS A 25 -24.42 18.33 -4.02
CA CYS A 25 -23.51 19.29 -3.39
C CYS A 25 -22.03 18.95 -3.59
N ILE A 26 -21.68 17.66 -3.70
CA ILE A 26 -20.30 17.19 -3.74
C ILE A 26 -19.84 16.75 -5.13
N LEU A 27 -20.73 16.71 -6.13
CA LEU A 27 -20.46 16.20 -7.47
C LEU A 27 -19.23 16.89 -8.10
N GLY A 28 -19.19 18.21 -8.11
CA GLY A 28 -18.06 18.98 -8.65
C GLY A 28 -16.77 18.70 -7.89
N MET A 29 -16.84 18.68 -6.57
CA MET A 29 -15.70 18.44 -5.69
C MET A 29 -15.07 17.07 -5.88
N VAL A 30 -15.89 16.00 -5.94
CA VAL A 30 -15.40 14.63 -6.14
C VAL A 30 -14.94 14.42 -7.58
N LYS A 31 -15.48 15.14 -8.55
CA LYS A 31 -15.03 15.14 -9.95
C LYS A 31 -13.62 15.72 -10.08
N GLU A 32 -13.34 16.80 -9.36
CA GLU A 32 -12.00 17.42 -9.32
C GLU A 32 -11.01 16.60 -8.47
N ASP A 33 -11.44 16.14 -7.31
CA ASP A 33 -10.65 15.29 -6.41
C ASP A 33 -11.48 14.12 -5.85
N ALA A 34 -11.37 12.96 -6.47
CA ALA A 34 -11.98 11.71 -5.99
C ALA A 34 -11.54 11.34 -4.56
N PHE A 35 -10.46 11.96 -4.07
CA PHE A 35 -9.79 11.60 -2.82
C PHE A 35 -10.23 12.44 -1.64
N VAL A 36 -11.10 13.43 -1.88
CA VAL A 36 -11.66 14.26 -0.82
C VAL A 36 -12.15 13.41 0.37
N SER A 37 -11.70 13.73 1.58
CA SER A 37 -12.06 12.95 2.78
C SER A 37 -13.52 13.15 3.16
N ILE A 38 -14.12 12.13 3.79
CA ILE A 38 -15.50 12.24 4.30
C ILE A 38 -15.61 13.37 5.33
N SER A 39 -14.61 13.55 6.20
CA SER A 39 -14.57 14.62 7.19
C SER A 39 -14.56 15.99 6.56
N PHE A 40 -13.78 16.21 5.50
CA PHE A 40 -13.76 17.48 4.76
C PHE A 40 -15.13 17.79 4.14
N VAL A 41 -15.76 16.78 3.54
CA VAL A 41 -17.13 16.92 2.97
C VAL A 41 -18.15 17.27 4.06
N GLN A 42 -18.08 16.58 5.22
CA GLN A 42 -18.95 16.88 6.37
C GLN A 42 -18.79 18.34 6.84
N GLU A 43 -17.55 18.78 6.95
CA GLU A 43 -17.24 20.16 7.36
C GLU A 43 -17.79 21.18 6.35
N ARG A 44 -17.59 20.94 5.05
CA ARG A 44 -18.10 21.84 4.01
C ARG A 44 -19.62 21.93 4.02
N ILE A 45 -20.33 20.79 4.14
CA ILE A 45 -21.77 20.75 4.25
C ILE A 45 -22.23 21.50 5.51
N SER A 46 -21.55 21.29 6.63
CA SER A 46 -21.86 21.98 7.89
C SER A 46 -21.73 23.49 7.78
N ARG A 47 -20.66 23.97 7.14
CA ARG A 47 -20.44 25.42 6.93
C ARG A 47 -21.46 26.03 5.96
N GLN A 48 -21.80 25.31 4.87
CA GLN A 48 -22.67 25.86 3.83
C GLN A 48 -24.14 25.80 4.20
N PHE A 49 -24.59 24.76 4.88
CA PHE A 49 -26.01 24.52 5.15
C PHE A 49 -26.38 24.56 6.63
N ASN A 50 -25.40 24.81 7.51
CA ASN A 50 -25.55 24.71 8.97
C ASN A 50 -26.14 23.36 9.41
N TYR A 51 -25.71 22.27 8.74
CA TYR A 51 -26.22 20.91 8.92
C TYR A 51 -25.10 19.91 9.15
N LYS A 52 -25.19 19.11 10.20
CA LYS A 52 -24.21 18.08 10.51
C LYS A 52 -24.61 16.75 9.85
N ALA A 53 -24.08 16.51 8.65
CA ALA A 53 -24.33 15.26 7.93
C ALA A 53 -23.64 14.07 8.62
N SER A 54 -24.33 12.92 8.75
CA SER A 54 -23.72 11.70 9.28
C SER A 54 -22.69 11.12 8.30
N TYR A 55 -21.66 10.45 8.83
CA TYR A 55 -20.64 9.78 8.03
C TYR A 55 -21.26 8.88 6.95
N ARG A 56 -22.27 8.08 7.32
CA ARG A 56 -22.94 7.12 6.42
C ARG A 56 -23.65 7.84 5.25
N LYS A 57 -24.31 8.97 5.49
CA LYS A 57 -24.99 9.74 4.42
C LYS A 57 -23.95 10.31 3.43
N VAL A 58 -22.89 10.91 3.93
CA VAL A 58 -21.79 11.45 3.09
C VAL A 58 -21.08 10.34 2.34
N TRP A 59 -20.78 9.22 2.99
CA TRP A 59 -20.15 8.08 2.35
C TRP A 59 -21.01 7.53 1.20
N LYS A 60 -22.32 7.31 1.42
CA LYS A 60 -23.25 6.86 0.38
C LYS A 60 -23.30 7.85 -0.80
N ALA A 61 -23.41 9.14 -0.51
CA ALA A 61 -23.38 10.18 -1.55
C ALA A 61 -22.10 10.15 -2.35
N LYS A 62 -20.94 10.04 -1.68
CA LYS A 62 -19.65 9.93 -2.33
C LYS A 62 -19.53 8.68 -3.21
N GLN A 63 -20.04 7.51 -2.79
CA GLN A 63 -20.06 6.30 -3.63
C GLN A 63 -20.90 6.50 -4.90
N LYS A 64 -22.07 7.14 -4.80
CA LYS A 64 -22.90 7.49 -5.97
C LYS A 64 -22.15 8.41 -6.94
N VAL A 65 -21.44 9.42 -6.43
CA VAL A 65 -20.64 10.31 -7.29
C VAL A 65 -19.50 9.55 -7.95
N ILE A 66 -18.80 8.70 -7.21
CA ILE A 66 -17.70 7.88 -7.75
C ILE A 66 -18.22 6.99 -8.87
N SER A 67 -19.32 6.27 -8.66
CA SER A 67 -19.93 5.43 -9.71
C SER A 67 -20.30 6.26 -10.95
N ARG A 68 -20.88 7.45 -10.75
CA ARG A 68 -21.26 8.34 -11.87
C ARG A 68 -20.10 8.90 -12.66
N VAL A 69 -19.00 9.26 -12.00
CA VAL A 69 -17.86 9.96 -12.60
C VAL A 69 -16.80 8.98 -13.13
N PHE A 70 -16.54 7.91 -12.38
CA PHE A 70 -15.43 7.00 -12.62
C PHE A 70 -15.85 5.63 -13.14
N GLY A 71 -17.14 5.42 -13.35
CA GLY A 71 -17.72 4.18 -13.86
C GLY A 71 -18.35 3.32 -12.76
N ASP A 72 -19.24 2.44 -13.17
CA ASP A 72 -19.89 1.50 -12.28
C ASP A 72 -18.91 0.45 -11.74
N TRP A 73 -19.21 -0.06 -10.56
CA TRP A 73 -18.32 -1.00 -9.87
C TRP A 73 -18.35 -2.38 -10.52
N GLU A 74 -19.52 -2.86 -10.91
CA GLU A 74 -19.74 -4.15 -11.57
C GLU A 74 -19.13 -4.12 -12.97
N ASP A 75 -19.49 -3.14 -13.78
CA ASP A 75 -18.93 -2.95 -15.14
C ASP A 75 -17.40 -2.85 -15.11
N SER A 76 -16.85 -2.30 -14.03
CA SER A 76 -15.41 -2.18 -13.82
C SER A 76 -14.72 -3.54 -13.73
N TYR A 77 -15.33 -4.54 -13.10
CA TYR A 77 -14.78 -5.90 -13.05
C TYR A 77 -14.92 -6.62 -14.39
N ASP A 78 -16.02 -6.41 -15.12
CA ASP A 78 -16.25 -7.00 -16.43
C ASP A 78 -15.29 -6.45 -17.52
N LEU A 79 -14.78 -5.24 -17.31
CA LEU A 79 -13.79 -4.64 -18.19
C LEU A 79 -12.35 -5.11 -17.96
N LEU A 80 -12.03 -5.67 -16.78
CA LEU A 80 -10.67 -6.08 -16.43
C LEU A 80 -10.03 -7.05 -17.45
N PRO A 81 -10.73 -8.10 -17.94
CA PRO A 81 -10.15 -9.04 -18.90
C PRO A 81 -9.70 -8.40 -20.24
N ARG A 82 -10.26 -7.23 -20.57
CA ARG A 82 -9.87 -6.48 -21.79
C ARG A 82 -8.55 -5.73 -21.63
N TRP A 83 -8.07 -5.58 -20.39
CA TRP A 83 -6.92 -4.74 -20.07
C TRP A 83 -5.76 -5.51 -19.46
N LEU A 84 -6.06 -6.63 -18.82
CA LEU A 84 -5.11 -7.37 -17.96
C LEU A 84 -5.22 -8.87 -18.24
N ASP A 85 -4.07 -9.49 -18.52
CA ASP A 85 -3.98 -10.94 -18.82
C ASP A 85 -3.85 -11.79 -17.54
N ARG A 86 -3.38 -11.21 -16.44
CA ARG A 86 -3.15 -11.91 -15.16
C ARG A 86 -4.32 -11.68 -14.20
N LEU A 87 -5.37 -12.44 -14.43
CA LEU A 87 -6.66 -12.30 -13.75
C LEU A 87 -7.24 -13.69 -13.48
N GLU A 88 -7.79 -13.90 -12.30
CA GLU A 88 -8.46 -15.13 -11.92
C GLU A 88 -9.85 -14.88 -11.34
N TYR A 89 -10.80 -15.69 -11.79
CA TYR A 89 -12.15 -15.78 -11.29
C TYR A 89 -12.40 -17.18 -10.73
N CYS A 90 -13.21 -17.28 -9.66
CA CYS A 90 -13.70 -18.53 -9.14
C CYS A 90 -15.16 -18.74 -9.55
N GLN A 91 -15.52 -19.97 -9.87
CA GLN A 91 -16.92 -20.34 -10.02
C GLN A 91 -17.63 -20.27 -8.68
N ILE A 92 -18.89 -19.83 -8.70
CA ILE A 92 -19.72 -19.84 -7.50
C ILE A 92 -20.32 -21.25 -7.35
N VAL A 93 -20.06 -21.87 -6.20
CA VAL A 93 -20.63 -23.17 -5.83
C VAL A 93 -21.61 -22.94 -4.68
N SER A 94 -22.88 -23.22 -4.90
CA SER A 94 -23.91 -23.18 -3.86
C SER A 94 -24.61 -24.53 -3.79
N ASN A 95 -24.69 -25.11 -2.59
CA ASN A 95 -25.30 -26.44 -2.36
C ASN A 95 -24.76 -27.56 -3.30
N ASN A 96 -23.45 -27.58 -3.53
CA ASN A 96 -22.75 -28.49 -4.46
C ASN A 96 -23.16 -28.35 -5.94
N VAL A 97 -23.83 -27.26 -6.31
CA VAL A 97 -24.14 -26.92 -7.70
C VAL A 97 -23.27 -25.74 -8.13
N VAL A 98 -22.57 -25.92 -9.26
CA VAL A 98 -21.78 -24.87 -9.88
C VAL A 98 -22.72 -23.94 -10.64
N ASP A 99 -22.71 -22.65 -10.30
CA ASP A 99 -23.41 -21.65 -11.09
C ASP A 99 -22.57 -21.30 -12.32
N ALA A 100 -23.02 -21.71 -13.50
CA ALA A 100 -22.33 -21.48 -14.77
C ALA A 100 -22.46 -20.02 -15.27
N HIS A 101 -23.35 -19.22 -14.68
CA HIS A 101 -23.65 -17.86 -15.16
C HIS A 101 -22.90 -16.78 -14.38
N PHE A 102 -22.42 -17.09 -13.17
CA PHE A 102 -21.78 -16.12 -12.32
C PHE A 102 -20.39 -16.58 -11.90
N TYR A 103 -19.44 -15.65 -11.98
CA TYR A 103 -18.08 -15.83 -11.51
C TYR A 103 -17.79 -14.82 -10.41
N LYS A 104 -17.18 -15.29 -9.34
CA LYS A 104 -16.64 -14.41 -8.30
C LYS A 104 -15.24 -13.98 -8.70
N PHE A 105 -14.99 -12.68 -8.72
CA PHE A 105 -13.63 -12.16 -8.82
C PHE A 105 -12.79 -12.71 -7.66
N HIS A 106 -11.61 -13.22 -7.97
CA HIS A 106 -10.68 -13.76 -6.98
C HIS A 106 -9.45 -12.89 -6.84
N ARG A 107 -8.72 -12.66 -7.93
CA ARG A 107 -7.48 -11.88 -7.89
C ARG A 107 -7.07 -11.34 -9.24
N VAL A 108 -6.31 -10.23 -9.23
CA VAL A 108 -5.74 -9.60 -10.41
C VAL A 108 -4.36 -9.04 -10.10
N PHE A 109 -3.45 -9.19 -11.05
CA PHE A 109 -2.09 -8.66 -10.98
C PHE A 109 -1.82 -7.74 -12.17
N TRP A 110 -1.16 -6.61 -11.93
CA TRP A 110 -0.71 -5.74 -13.00
C TRP A 110 0.62 -5.08 -12.69
N THR A 111 1.33 -4.80 -13.76
CA THR A 111 2.55 -4.01 -13.83
C THR A 111 2.57 -3.26 -15.16
N PHE A 112 3.54 -2.38 -15.36
CA PHE A 112 3.65 -1.60 -16.57
C PHE A 112 5.06 -1.73 -17.15
N LYS A 113 5.16 -1.92 -18.48
CA LYS A 113 6.43 -2.17 -19.16
C LYS A 113 7.55 -1.18 -18.80
N PRO A 114 7.32 0.16 -18.77
CA PRO A 114 8.38 1.10 -18.38
C PRO A 114 8.92 0.89 -16.96
N ILE A 115 8.07 0.39 -16.05
CA ILE A 115 8.45 0.09 -14.68
C ILE A 115 9.26 -1.21 -14.60
N CYS A 116 8.87 -2.23 -15.38
CA CYS A 116 9.65 -3.47 -15.49
C CYS A 116 11.05 -3.18 -16.02
N ASP A 117 11.16 -2.31 -17.01
CA ASP A 117 12.46 -1.91 -17.58
C ASP A 117 13.30 -1.12 -16.54
N ALA A 118 12.69 -0.20 -15.81
CA ALA A 118 13.35 0.57 -14.75
C ALA A 118 13.82 -0.32 -13.59
N PHE A 119 13.15 -1.43 -13.32
CA PHE A 119 13.52 -2.37 -12.26
C PHE A 119 14.93 -2.94 -12.42
N ASN A 120 15.43 -3.06 -13.67
CA ASN A 120 16.80 -3.52 -13.96
C ASN A 120 17.88 -2.61 -13.41
N TYR A 121 17.55 -1.36 -13.13
CA TYR A 121 18.47 -0.30 -12.67
C TYR A 121 18.21 0.06 -11.20
N THR A 122 17.53 -0.80 -10.45
CA THR A 122 17.26 -0.61 -9.03
C THR A 122 18.05 -1.59 -8.18
N LYS A 123 18.08 -1.35 -6.87
CA LYS A 123 18.68 -2.29 -5.93
C LYS A 123 17.99 -3.64 -6.01
N PRO A 124 18.71 -4.77 -5.85
CA PRO A 124 18.13 -6.11 -5.89
C PRO A 124 17.38 -6.43 -4.59
N ILE A 125 16.53 -5.51 -4.16
CA ILE A 125 15.62 -5.66 -3.02
C ILE A 125 14.20 -5.36 -3.47
N ILE A 126 13.26 -6.22 -3.10
CA ILE A 126 11.84 -5.96 -3.25
C ILE A 126 11.18 -5.96 -1.88
N GLN A 127 10.24 -5.06 -1.73
CA GLN A 127 9.40 -4.97 -0.54
C GLN A 127 7.95 -5.11 -0.95
N ILE A 128 7.20 -5.85 -0.16
CA ILE A 128 5.79 -6.09 -0.36
C ILE A 128 5.04 -5.54 0.85
N ASP A 129 4.04 -4.72 0.60
CA ASP A 129 3.14 -4.20 1.64
C ASP A 129 1.69 -4.31 1.18
N GLY A 130 0.80 -4.59 2.13
CA GLY A 130 -0.62 -4.73 1.90
C GLY A 130 -1.41 -3.54 2.43
N THR A 131 -2.53 -3.24 1.78
CA THR A 131 -3.49 -2.25 2.26
C THR A 131 -4.90 -2.62 1.84
N PHE A 132 -5.89 -2.35 2.69
CA PHE A 132 -7.28 -2.66 2.39
C PHE A 132 -7.90 -1.66 1.40
N LEU A 133 -8.70 -2.19 0.48
CA LEU A 133 -9.65 -1.42 -0.30
C LEU A 133 -10.88 -1.11 0.57
N TYR A 134 -11.42 0.09 0.41
CA TYR A 134 -12.58 0.54 1.19
C TYR A 134 -13.70 1.16 0.34
N GLY A 135 -13.74 0.79 -0.95
CA GLY A 135 -14.83 1.10 -1.86
C GLY A 135 -16.09 0.26 -1.61
N LYS A 136 -16.91 0.09 -2.64
CA LYS A 136 -18.09 -0.78 -2.60
C LYS A 136 -17.69 -2.23 -2.32
N TYR A 137 -16.64 -2.72 -2.96
CA TYR A 137 -16.06 -4.04 -2.75
C TYR A 137 -14.80 -3.95 -1.90
N ARG A 138 -14.66 -4.89 -0.99
CA ARG A 138 -13.50 -5.05 -0.13
C ARG A 138 -12.50 -5.97 -0.79
N GLY A 139 -11.26 -5.85 -0.41
CA GLY A 139 -10.15 -6.71 -0.84
C GLY A 139 -8.85 -6.15 -0.30
N THR A 140 -7.76 -6.89 -0.46
CA THR A 140 -6.42 -6.43 -0.11
C THR A 140 -5.67 -6.06 -1.38
N LEU A 141 -5.14 -4.84 -1.43
CA LEU A 141 -4.22 -4.39 -2.46
C LEU A 141 -2.80 -4.59 -1.94
N LEU A 142 -2.06 -5.52 -2.55
CA LEU A 142 -0.64 -5.71 -2.31
C LEU A 142 0.17 -4.90 -3.33
N ILE A 143 1.26 -4.29 -2.86
CA ILE A 143 2.13 -3.44 -3.66
C ILE A 143 3.54 -3.98 -3.54
N VAL A 144 4.20 -4.18 -4.68
CA VAL A 144 5.63 -4.47 -4.74
C VAL A 144 6.37 -3.19 -5.02
N THR A 145 7.38 -2.93 -4.23
CA THR A 145 8.25 -1.78 -4.40
C THR A 145 9.72 -2.19 -4.37
N THR A 146 10.54 -1.40 -5.02
CA THR A 146 12.01 -1.47 -4.97
C THR A 146 12.58 -0.09 -4.66
N GLN A 147 13.89 0.03 -4.69
CA GLN A 147 14.60 1.30 -4.48
C GLN A 147 15.66 1.57 -5.54
N ASP A 148 15.80 2.84 -5.90
CA ASP A 148 16.99 3.34 -6.61
C ASP A 148 18.17 3.57 -5.65
N ASP A 149 19.33 3.94 -6.20
CA ASP A 149 20.54 4.21 -5.43
C ASP A 149 20.43 5.45 -4.53
N ASN A 150 19.51 6.36 -4.83
CA ASN A 150 19.16 7.49 -3.97
C ASN A 150 18.16 7.11 -2.85
N ALA A 151 17.94 5.81 -2.60
CA ALA A 151 16.98 5.30 -1.64
C ALA A 151 15.52 5.73 -1.90
N ARG A 152 15.19 6.09 -3.15
CA ARG A 152 13.84 6.50 -3.55
C ARG A 152 13.03 5.26 -3.92
N VAL A 153 11.82 5.17 -3.40
CA VAL A 153 10.94 4.01 -3.60
C VAL A 153 10.29 4.07 -4.98
N LEU A 154 10.35 2.95 -5.71
CA LEU A 154 9.70 2.73 -6.99
C LEU A 154 8.71 1.57 -6.87
N PRO A 155 7.39 1.79 -6.99
CA PRO A 155 6.41 0.71 -7.12
C PRO A 155 6.56 0.01 -8.47
N ILE A 156 6.66 -1.33 -8.43
CA ILE A 156 6.91 -2.13 -9.63
C ILE A 156 5.72 -3.02 -10.02
N ALA A 157 4.89 -3.42 -9.07
CA ALA A 157 3.70 -4.22 -9.35
C ALA A 157 2.62 -4.03 -8.30
N PHE A 158 1.41 -4.39 -8.66
CA PHE A 158 0.22 -4.31 -7.84
C PHE A 158 -0.60 -5.58 -8.00
N THR A 159 -1.30 -5.97 -6.95
CA THR A 159 -2.32 -7.02 -7.04
C THR A 159 -3.47 -6.71 -6.10
N VAL A 160 -4.69 -7.05 -6.53
CA VAL A 160 -5.85 -7.11 -5.64
C VAL A 160 -6.20 -8.56 -5.45
N VAL A 161 -6.33 -8.97 -4.19
CA VAL A 161 -6.74 -10.31 -3.76
C VAL A 161 -7.96 -10.22 -2.85
N ASP A 162 -8.77 -11.28 -2.84
CA ASP A 162 -9.95 -11.39 -1.97
C ASP A 162 -9.53 -11.56 -0.49
N GLY A 163 -8.39 -12.23 -0.23
CA GLY A 163 -7.80 -12.44 1.10
C GLY A 163 -6.28 -12.45 1.07
N GLU A 164 -5.66 -12.81 2.19
CA GLU A 164 -4.22 -13.01 2.31
C GLU A 164 -3.92 -14.48 2.63
N THR A 165 -4.43 -15.39 1.80
CA THR A 165 -4.22 -16.83 1.96
C THR A 165 -2.86 -17.26 1.42
N PHE A 166 -2.43 -18.48 1.77
CA PHE A 166 -1.22 -19.08 1.20
C PHE A 166 -1.30 -19.18 -0.33
N SER A 167 -2.49 -19.51 -0.89
CA SER A 167 -2.71 -19.57 -2.33
C SER A 167 -2.52 -18.20 -2.99
N ASP A 168 -3.03 -17.12 -2.37
CA ASP A 168 -2.89 -15.75 -2.88
C ASP A 168 -1.43 -15.31 -2.89
N TRP A 169 -0.70 -15.59 -1.82
CA TRP A 169 0.74 -15.30 -1.73
C TRP A 169 1.55 -16.10 -2.75
N SER A 170 1.28 -17.40 -2.92
CA SER A 170 1.99 -18.24 -3.89
C SER A 170 1.76 -17.75 -5.32
N TRP A 171 0.53 -17.44 -5.68
CA TRP A 171 0.18 -16.89 -6.98
C TRP A 171 0.81 -15.52 -7.21
N PHE A 172 0.77 -14.64 -6.22
CA PHE A 172 1.36 -13.32 -6.29
C PHE A 172 2.89 -13.38 -6.49
N LEU A 173 3.59 -14.19 -5.71
CA LEU A 173 5.03 -14.37 -5.82
C LEU A 173 5.43 -14.97 -7.17
N SER A 174 4.62 -15.88 -7.74
CA SER A 174 4.87 -16.43 -9.08
C SER A 174 4.77 -15.36 -10.18
N ASN A 175 3.84 -14.40 -10.06
CA ASN A 175 3.74 -13.29 -10.99
C ASN A 175 4.90 -12.30 -10.85
N ILE A 176 5.37 -12.03 -9.62
CA ILE A 176 6.58 -11.20 -9.40
C ILE A 176 7.81 -11.90 -9.96
N HIS A 177 7.94 -13.22 -9.77
CA HIS A 177 9.02 -13.99 -10.34
C HIS A 177 9.05 -13.87 -11.87
N SER A 178 7.90 -13.88 -12.52
CA SER A 178 7.79 -13.68 -13.97
C SER A 178 8.29 -12.31 -14.43
N ILE A 179 8.10 -11.25 -13.65
CA ILE A 179 8.70 -9.92 -13.93
C ILE A 179 10.23 -10.02 -13.89
N LYS A 180 10.78 -10.67 -12.86
CA LYS A 180 12.22 -10.83 -12.66
C LYS A 180 12.85 -11.78 -13.67
N SER A 181 12.16 -12.87 -14.04
CA SER A 181 12.68 -13.87 -14.98
C SER A 181 12.72 -13.40 -16.42
N ALA A 182 11.88 -12.42 -16.78
CA ALA A 182 12.05 -11.70 -18.06
C ALA A 182 13.40 -10.94 -18.11
N VAL A 183 14.05 -10.77 -16.96
CA VAL A 183 15.29 -10.00 -16.77
C VAL A 183 16.46 -10.89 -16.35
N VAL A 184 16.21 -11.97 -15.60
CA VAL A 184 17.23 -12.87 -15.04
C VAL A 184 16.79 -14.33 -15.25
N ASN A 185 17.67 -15.12 -15.82
CA ASN A 185 17.56 -16.52 -16.23
C ASN A 185 16.57 -17.40 -15.42
N GLN A 186 15.78 -18.21 -16.11
CA GLN A 186 14.58 -18.93 -15.69
C GLN A 186 14.70 -19.93 -14.50
N ASN A 187 15.87 -20.15 -13.91
CA ASN A 187 16.07 -21.24 -12.94
C ASN A 187 16.24 -20.80 -11.48
N ASN A 188 16.10 -19.50 -11.18
CA ASN A 188 16.42 -18.98 -9.85
C ASN A 188 15.15 -18.69 -9.03
N GLY A 189 14.75 -19.63 -8.17
CA GLY A 189 13.65 -19.46 -7.23
C GLY A 189 13.91 -18.37 -6.17
N TRP A 190 12.90 -18.07 -5.35
CA TRP A 190 12.98 -17.14 -4.20
C TRP A 190 13.71 -17.76 -2.97
N GLN A 191 14.58 -18.74 -3.20
CA GLN A 191 15.32 -19.47 -2.17
C GLN A 191 16.82 -19.16 -2.25
N PRO A 192 17.57 -19.25 -1.14
CA PRO A 192 19.01 -19.13 -1.16
C PRO A 192 19.66 -20.06 -2.22
N PRO A 193 20.70 -19.62 -2.91
CA PRO A 193 21.40 -18.32 -2.77
C PRO A 193 20.78 -17.17 -3.57
N TYR A 194 19.67 -17.38 -4.30
CA TYR A 194 19.11 -16.45 -5.27
C TYR A 194 18.07 -15.50 -4.68
N GLY A 195 17.46 -15.84 -3.55
CA GLY A 195 16.50 -15.00 -2.85
C GLY A 195 16.55 -15.22 -1.33
N TYR A 196 16.43 -14.15 -0.57
CA TYR A 196 16.40 -14.17 0.88
C TYR A 196 15.13 -13.47 1.37
N HIS A 197 14.31 -14.19 2.13
CA HIS A 197 13.12 -13.64 2.73
C HIS A 197 13.43 -13.03 4.09
N VAL A 198 13.17 -11.74 4.25
CA VAL A 198 13.33 -11.00 5.50
C VAL A 198 12.04 -10.27 5.84
N TYR A 199 11.80 -10.11 7.14
CA TYR A 199 10.66 -9.35 7.63
C TYR A 199 11.02 -7.88 7.82
N TYR A 200 10.05 -7.03 7.55
CA TYR A 200 10.16 -5.61 7.84
C TYR A 200 9.91 -5.36 9.33
N ILE A 201 10.86 -4.73 10.02
CA ILE A 201 10.79 -4.56 11.48
C ILE A 201 9.52 -3.85 11.95
N ARG A 202 8.97 -2.91 11.17
CA ARG A 202 7.74 -2.22 11.57
C ARG A 202 6.53 -3.16 11.61
N HIS A 203 6.47 -4.18 10.75
CA HIS A 203 5.42 -5.20 10.81
C HIS A 203 5.58 -6.08 12.05
N ILE A 204 6.81 -6.52 12.34
CA ILE A 204 7.12 -7.27 13.57
C ILE A 204 6.74 -6.46 14.80
N ALA A 205 7.18 -5.20 14.86
CA ALA A 205 6.89 -4.31 15.97
C ALA A 205 5.40 -3.94 16.10
N SER A 206 4.67 -3.87 14.97
CA SER A 206 3.22 -3.69 14.99
C SER A 206 2.51 -4.91 15.54
N ASN A 207 2.90 -6.12 15.10
CA ASN A 207 2.37 -7.38 15.61
C ASN A 207 2.69 -7.54 17.09
N PHE A 208 3.92 -7.24 17.51
CA PHE A 208 4.31 -7.21 18.92
C PHE A 208 3.39 -6.30 19.73
N ASN A 209 3.19 -5.06 19.28
CA ASN A 209 2.32 -4.11 19.97
C ASN A 209 0.83 -4.54 19.94
N HIS A 210 0.40 -5.29 18.95
CA HIS A 210 -0.94 -5.86 18.93
C HIS A 210 -1.14 -6.88 20.07
N TRP A 211 -0.14 -7.72 20.32
CA TRP A 211 -0.15 -8.73 21.40
C TRP A 211 0.03 -8.11 22.78
N PHE A 212 1.08 -7.33 22.97
CA PHE A 212 1.52 -6.86 24.27
C PHE A 212 0.99 -5.48 24.67
N LYS A 213 0.38 -4.73 23.75
CA LYS A 213 -0.20 -3.38 23.98
C LYS A 213 0.77 -2.41 24.67
N ASN A 214 2.06 -2.51 24.39
CA ASN A 214 3.11 -1.73 25.05
C ASN A 214 3.99 -1.00 24.02
N VAL A 215 3.74 0.30 23.86
CA VAL A 215 4.45 1.15 22.90
C VAL A 215 5.93 1.29 23.24
N LYS A 216 6.31 1.35 24.52
CA LYS A 216 7.72 1.47 24.94
C LYS A 216 8.53 0.23 24.55
N LEU A 217 7.97 -0.95 24.78
CA LEU A 217 8.62 -2.22 24.38
C LEU A 217 8.67 -2.38 22.87
N LYS A 218 7.64 -1.92 22.15
CA LYS A 218 7.66 -1.85 20.70
C LYS A 218 8.84 -1.00 20.19
N GLU A 219 9.06 0.17 20.77
CA GLU A 219 10.17 1.05 20.39
C GLU A 219 11.53 0.43 20.72
N GLU A 220 11.64 -0.27 21.85
CA GLU A 220 12.87 -0.98 22.21
C GLU A 220 13.16 -2.14 21.24
N LEU A 221 12.16 -2.91 20.84
CA LEU A 221 12.30 -3.94 19.82
C LEU A 221 12.84 -3.35 18.49
N ILE A 222 12.36 -2.19 18.07
CA ILE A 222 12.87 -1.49 16.91
C ILE A 222 14.33 -1.09 17.12
N ARG A 223 14.72 -0.59 18.30
CA ARG A 223 16.12 -0.22 18.61
C ARG A 223 17.05 -1.43 18.62
N ILE A 224 16.56 -2.58 19.05
CA ILE A 224 17.31 -3.85 19.00
C ILE A 224 17.63 -4.21 17.56
N ASP A 225 16.63 -4.16 16.68
CA ASP A 225 16.80 -4.46 15.25
C ASP A 225 17.86 -3.57 14.58
N TYR A 226 17.85 -2.26 14.86
CA TYR A 226 18.82 -1.30 14.32
C TYR A 226 20.24 -1.46 14.85
N THR A 227 20.47 -2.35 15.80
CA THR A 227 21.81 -2.58 16.38
C THR A 227 22.63 -3.44 15.40
N THR A 228 23.63 -2.87 14.76
CA THR A 228 24.50 -3.57 13.80
C THR A 228 25.58 -4.41 14.45
N CYS A 229 26.04 -4.03 15.65
CA CYS A 229 27.07 -4.76 16.38
C CYS A 229 26.48 -6.01 17.04
N LYS A 230 26.91 -7.20 16.65
CA LYS A 230 26.43 -8.50 17.15
C LYS A 230 26.44 -8.59 18.68
N HIS A 231 27.53 -8.20 19.33
CA HIS A 231 27.64 -8.25 20.81
C HIS A 231 26.62 -7.33 21.50
N LYS A 232 26.44 -6.10 21.02
CA LYS A 232 25.46 -5.15 21.57
C LYS A 232 24.03 -5.65 21.32
N PHE A 233 23.78 -6.24 20.15
CA PHE A 233 22.48 -6.83 19.81
C PHE A 233 22.13 -7.96 20.75
N VAL A 234 23.00 -8.95 20.94
CA VAL A 234 22.77 -10.10 21.82
C VAL A 234 22.46 -9.62 23.25
N ARG A 235 23.27 -8.69 23.79
CA ARG A 235 23.05 -8.16 25.13
C ARG A 235 21.68 -7.48 25.27
N ARG A 236 21.26 -6.65 24.31
CA ARG A 236 19.95 -5.99 24.35
C ARG A 236 18.80 -6.98 24.18
N LEU A 237 18.97 -7.96 23.32
CA LEU A 237 17.96 -8.98 23.11
C LEU A 237 17.75 -9.83 24.36
N GLU A 238 18.82 -10.22 25.08
CA GLU A 238 18.68 -10.94 26.35
C GLU A 238 17.96 -10.10 27.41
N GLN A 239 18.32 -8.82 27.57
CA GLN A 239 17.61 -7.90 28.46
C GLN A 239 16.11 -7.80 28.10
N PHE A 240 15.79 -7.80 26.83
CA PHE A 240 14.41 -7.77 26.35
C PHE A 240 13.66 -9.08 26.64
N ARG A 241 14.33 -10.22 26.51
CA ARG A 241 13.81 -11.56 26.83
C ARG A 241 13.53 -11.76 28.32
N GLU A 242 14.30 -11.09 29.16
CA GLU A 242 14.16 -11.16 30.63
C GLU A 242 12.94 -10.41 31.16
N ILE A 243 12.29 -9.56 30.35
CA ILE A 243 11.11 -8.77 30.78
C ILE A 243 9.92 -9.69 31.09
N SER A 244 9.66 -10.72 30.28
CA SER A 244 8.67 -11.76 30.57
C SER A 244 8.89 -13.02 29.73
N SER A 245 8.37 -14.16 30.23
CA SER A 245 8.40 -15.45 29.53
C SER A 245 7.62 -15.43 28.21
N GLU A 246 6.52 -14.68 28.16
CA GLU A 246 5.68 -14.54 26.97
C GLU A 246 6.42 -13.76 25.88
N ILE A 247 7.15 -12.70 26.24
CA ILE A 247 7.98 -11.92 25.29
C ILE A 247 9.09 -12.79 24.76
N ARG A 248 9.77 -13.56 25.62
CA ARG A 248 10.81 -14.52 25.22
C ARG A 248 10.26 -15.51 24.21
N TRP A 249 9.15 -16.16 24.54
CA TRP A 249 8.53 -17.15 23.64
C TRP A 249 8.14 -16.53 22.29
N TRP A 250 7.56 -15.33 22.31
CA TRP A 250 7.12 -14.64 21.10
C TRP A 250 8.29 -14.27 20.17
N ILE A 251 9.38 -13.69 20.72
CA ILE A 251 10.53 -13.26 19.91
C ILE A 251 11.37 -14.44 19.42
N ASP A 252 11.48 -15.53 20.20
CA ASP A 252 12.23 -16.72 19.83
C ASP A 252 11.53 -17.52 18.73
N GLY A 253 10.25 -17.31 18.51
CA GLY A 253 9.49 -17.81 17.36
C GLY A 253 9.89 -17.18 16.02
N ILE A 254 10.72 -16.12 16.03
CA ILE A 254 11.13 -15.42 14.81
C ILE A 254 12.64 -15.55 14.63
N SER A 255 13.10 -16.22 13.57
CA SER A 255 14.53 -16.37 13.26
C SER A 255 15.23 -15.03 13.18
N LEU A 256 16.36 -14.87 13.89
CA LEU A 256 17.13 -13.61 13.96
C LEU A 256 17.62 -13.14 12.59
N GLU A 257 17.98 -14.06 11.71
CA GLU A 257 18.42 -13.80 10.33
C GLU A 257 17.34 -13.13 9.49
N LYS A 258 16.08 -13.31 9.87
CA LYS A 258 14.94 -12.75 9.12
C LYS A 258 14.61 -11.31 9.48
N TRP A 259 15.09 -10.79 10.62
CA TRP A 259 14.70 -9.44 11.05
C TRP A 259 15.86 -8.59 11.60
N SER A 260 16.94 -9.16 12.11
CA SER A 260 17.99 -8.43 12.78
C SER A 260 19.06 -7.89 11.81
N LEU A 261 19.44 -6.61 11.94
CA LEU A 261 20.57 -6.04 11.21
C LEU A 261 21.91 -6.65 11.64
N ALA A 262 22.07 -7.07 12.88
CA ALA A 262 23.28 -7.71 13.38
C ALA A 262 23.57 -9.06 12.69
N HIS A 263 22.54 -9.70 12.13
CA HIS A 263 22.63 -10.95 11.38
C HIS A 263 22.46 -10.76 9.86
N ASN A 264 22.67 -9.53 9.39
CA ASN A 264 22.65 -9.19 7.97
C ASN A 264 24.00 -9.52 7.32
N ASP A 265 24.20 -10.78 7.01
CA ASP A 265 25.42 -11.21 6.32
C ASP A 265 25.50 -10.62 4.91
N GLU A 266 26.73 -10.16 4.51
CA GLU A 266 27.04 -9.59 3.20
C GLU A 266 26.29 -8.30 2.83
N GLY A 267 25.69 -7.59 3.80
CA GLY A 267 25.02 -6.32 3.54
C GLY A 267 23.75 -6.43 2.67
N ARG A 268 23.16 -7.61 2.56
CA ARG A 268 22.00 -7.91 1.67
C ARG A 268 20.76 -7.07 1.92
N ARG A 269 20.65 -6.40 3.06
CA ARG A 269 19.54 -5.47 3.36
C ARG A 269 19.80 -4.04 2.91
N TYR A 270 20.95 -3.81 2.26
CA TYR A 270 21.31 -2.52 1.67
C TYR A 270 21.16 -1.33 2.64
N SER A 271 21.40 -1.57 3.95
CA SER A 271 21.24 -0.59 5.05
C SER A 271 19.82 0.02 5.20
N HIS A 272 18.82 -0.55 4.54
CA HIS A 272 17.47 0.01 4.48
C HIS A 272 16.44 -0.92 5.14
N MET A 273 16.30 -0.79 6.47
CA MET A 273 15.20 -1.43 7.21
C MET A 273 13.95 -0.56 7.29
N THR A 274 14.05 0.71 6.92
CA THR A 274 12.96 1.70 7.01
C THR A 274 12.78 2.42 5.70
N ILE A 275 12.39 1.70 4.66
CA ILE A 275 11.87 2.42 3.51
C ILE A 275 10.54 3.02 3.90
N ASN A 276 10.37 4.29 3.65
CA ASN A 276 9.11 4.96 3.88
C ASN A 276 8.10 4.57 2.78
N LEU A 277 7.71 3.27 2.77
CA LEU A 277 6.66 2.74 1.90
C LEU A 277 5.38 3.58 1.97
N SER A 278 5.15 4.22 3.14
CA SER A 278 4.02 5.09 3.33
C SER A 278 4.06 6.30 2.39
N GLU A 279 5.26 6.80 2.04
CA GLU A 279 5.38 7.93 1.11
C GLU A 279 5.06 7.55 -0.33
N ALA A 280 5.61 6.45 -0.84
CA ALA A 280 5.28 5.95 -2.18
C ALA A 280 3.82 5.50 -2.26
N ARG A 281 3.33 4.80 -1.24
CA ARG A 281 1.92 4.41 -1.12
C ARG A 281 1.00 5.63 -1.10
N ASN A 282 1.34 6.66 -0.34
CA ASN A 282 0.55 7.88 -0.27
C ASN A 282 0.57 8.65 -1.59
N LYS A 283 1.69 8.72 -2.29
CA LYS A 283 1.75 9.38 -3.60
C LYS A 283 0.90 8.68 -4.66
N ILE A 284 0.98 7.34 -4.72
CA ILE A 284 0.36 6.57 -5.82
C ILE A 284 -1.06 6.10 -5.48
N LEU A 285 -1.33 5.78 -4.23
CA LEU A 285 -2.60 5.17 -3.82
C LEU A 285 -3.49 6.05 -2.96
N LYS A 286 -3.04 7.24 -2.56
CA LYS A 286 -3.89 8.13 -1.76
C LYS A 286 -5.23 8.33 -2.45
N GLY A 287 -6.30 7.86 -1.81
CA GLY A 287 -7.67 7.92 -2.30
C GLY A 287 -8.04 6.94 -3.42
N ALA A 288 -7.08 6.36 -4.16
CA ALA A 288 -7.37 5.41 -5.23
C ALA A 288 -8.04 4.12 -4.72
N ARG A 289 -7.79 3.72 -3.49
CA ARG A 289 -8.36 2.51 -2.84
C ARG A 289 -9.88 2.51 -2.69
N ASN A 290 -10.53 3.62 -3.01
CA ASN A 290 -11.98 3.79 -2.97
C ASN A 290 -12.59 3.91 -4.38
N LEU A 291 -11.85 3.58 -5.41
CA LEU A 291 -12.28 3.67 -6.81
C LEU A 291 -12.65 2.28 -7.37
N PRO A 292 -13.48 2.22 -8.42
CA PRO A 292 -13.66 1.01 -9.21
C PRO A 292 -12.33 0.47 -9.71
N ILE A 293 -12.20 -0.84 -9.84
CA ILE A 293 -10.92 -1.52 -10.05
C ILE A 293 -10.21 -1.07 -11.33
N THR A 294 -10.90 -0.89 -12.44
CA THR A 294 -10.30 -0.38 -13.68
C THR A 294 -9.79 1.06 -13.53
N THR A 295 -10.52 1.88 -12.77
CA THR A 295 -10.09 3.24 -12.45
C THR A 295 -8.89 3.25 -11.51
N LEU A 296 -8.81 2.31 -10.57
CA LEU A 296 -7.62 2.09 -9.73
C LEU A 296 -6.40 1.76 -10.60
N VAL A 297 -6.52 0.83 -11.56
CA VAL A 297 -5.45 0.47 -12.50
C VAL A 297 -5.00 1.69 -13.32
N LYS A 298 -5.95 2.43 -13.92
CA LYS A 298 -5.64 3.68 -14.66
C LYS A 298 -4.92 4.70 -13.79
N CYS A 299 -5.42 4.91 -12.58
CA CYS A 299 -4.85 5.87 -11.64
C CYS A 299 -3.41 5.50 -11.25
N THR A 300 -3.12 4.22 -11.02
CA THR A 300 -1.75 3.77 -10.77
C THR A 300 -0.84 4.01 -11.98
N TYR A 301 -1.31 3.77 -13.20
CA TYR A 301 -0.57 4.05 -14.42
C TYR A 301 -0.21 5.53 -14.56
N VAL A 302 -1.21 6.41 -14.51
CA VAL A 302 -1.00 7.86 -14.69
C VAL A 302 0.00 8.39 -13.65
N ARG A 303 -0.19 8.04 -12.38
CA ARG A 303 0.71 8.50 -11.31
C ARG A 303 2.12 7.94 -11.39
N LEU A 304 2.28 6.72 -11.89
CA LEU A 304 3.60 6.16 -12.16
C LEU A 304 4.30 6.90 -13.32
N VAL A 305 3.56 7.23 -14.38
CA VAL A 305 4.09 8.04 -15.49
C VAL A 305 4.53 9.40 -14.98
N GLU A 306 3.69 10.11 -14.23
CA GLU A 306 4.03 11.38 -13.61
C GLU A 306 5.29 11.27 -12.71
N TYR A 307 5.35 10.21 -11.91
CA TYR A 307 6.51 9.93 -11.07
C TYR A 307 7.80 9.73 -11.89
N LEU A 308 7.75 8.94 -12.96
CA LEU A 308 8.90 8.71 -13.83
C LEU A 308 9.33 9.97 -14.57
N VAL A 309 8.39 10.75 -15.09
CA VAL A 309 8.68 12.03 -15.75
C VAL A 309 9.36 13.01 -14.79
N GLN A 310 8.84 13.13 -13.56
CA GLN A 310 9.46 13.97 -12.54
C GLN A 310 10.90 13.52 -12.23
N ARG A 311 11.14 12.20 -12.14
CA ARG A 311 12.47 11.63 -11.89
C ARG A 311 13.43 11.88 -13.04
N LEU A 312 12.95 11.71 -14.27
CA LEU A 312 13.74 12.03 -15.46
C LEU A 312 14.15 13.50 -15.49
N GLY A 313 13.23 14.41 -15.19
CA GLY A 313 13.54 15.85 -15.10
C GLY A 313 14.61 16.16 -14.04
N GLN A 314 14.53 15.53 -12.86
CA GLN A 314 15.52 15.68 -11.79
C GLN A 314 16.89 15.13 -12.24
N ALA A 315 16.93 13.94 -12.83
CA ALA A 315 18.17 13.33 -13.29
C ALA A 315 18.85 14.18 -14.39
N ASN A 316 18.08 14.68 -15.34
CA ASN A 316 18.60 15.58 -16.39
C ASN A 316 19.16 16.88 -15.81
N ALA A 317 18.50 17.47 -14.79
CA ALA A 317 18.99 18.67 -14.11
C ALA A 317 20.32 18.37 -13.35
N GLU A 318 20.42 17.24 -12.67
CA GLU A 318 21.63 16.80 -11.98
C GLU A 318 22.79 16.56 -12.97
N LEU A 319 22.53 15.93 -14.12
CA LEU A 319 23.52 15.74 -15.18
C LEU A 319 23.98 17.07 -15.81
N ALA A 320 23.05 18.02 -16.01
CA ALA A 320 23.36 19.34 -16.60
C ALA A 320 24.34 20.18 -15.75
N ILE A 321 24.32 19.98 -14.41
CA ILE A 321 25.29 20.61 -13.50
C ILE A 321 26.57 19.80 -13.31
N GLY A 322 26.79 18.74 -14.12
CA GLY A 322 27.98 17.90 -14.09
C GLY A 322 28.01 16.84 -12.98
N GLN A 323 26.90 16.60 -12.29
CA GLN A 323 26.79 15.58 -11.27
C GLN A 323 26.75 14.19 -11.92
N ARG A 324 27.79 13.37 -11.71
CA ARG A 324 27.93 12.03 -12.28
C ARG A 324 27.44 10.90 -11.39
N TYR A 325 27.33 11.16 -10.09
CA TYR A 325 26.98 10.17 -9.07
C TYR A 325 25.68 10.56 -8.37
N CYS A 326 24.95 9.58 -7.86
CA CYS A 326 23.75 9.83 -7.06
C CYS A 326 24.12 10.54 -5.74
N ARG A 327 23.21 11.36 -5.20
CA ARG A 327 23.45 12.15 -3.98
C ARG A 327 23.88 11.30 -2.80
N ASN A 328 23.20 10.16 -2.58
CA ASN A 328 23.58 9.22 -1.51
C ASN A 328 25.04 8.80 -1.58
N LEU A 329 25.56 8.52 -2.78
CA LEU A 329 26.95 8.14 -2.94
C LEU A 329 27.89 9.31 -2.66
N ILE A 330 27.54 10.51 -3.12
CA ILE A 330 28.29 11.73 -2.84
C ILE A 330 28.36 12.00 -1.32
N ASP A 331 27.22 11.89 -0.63
CA ASP A 331 27.14 12.07 0.82
C ASP A 331 28.01 11.05 1.58
N VAL A 332 27.98 9.78 1.15
CA VAL A 332 28.85 8.74 1.72
C VAL A 332 30.33 9.03 1.47
N MET A 333 30.70 9.51 0.28
CA MET A 333 32.09 9.89 -0.05
C MET A 333 32.55 11.06 0.82
N HIS A 334 31.70 12.06 1.07
CA HIS A 334 32.05 13.20 1.93
C HIS A 334 32.14 12.83 3.41
N ASN A 335 31.28 11.90 3.89
CA ASN A 335 31.33 11.48 5.29
C ASN A 335 32.47 10.52 5.63
N ASN A 336 33.14 9.95 4.64
CA ASN A 336 34.28 9.05 4.80
C ASN A 336 35.63 9.74 4.56
N GLN A 337 35.64 11.04 4.29
CA GLN A 337 36.83 11.91 4.26
C GLN A 337 37.00 12.61 5.62
#